data_ffa5eb07c9c904a74c86ddd1961c76db
#
_entry.id   ffa5eb07c9c904a74c86ddd1961c76db
#
_cell.length_a   1.000
_cell.length_b   1.000
_cell.length_c   1.000
_cell.angle_alpha   90.00
_cell.angle_beta   90.00
_cell.angle_gamma   90.00
#
_symmetry.space_group_name_H-M   'P 1'
#
loop_
_entity.id
_entity.type
_entity.pdbx_description
1 polymer ?
#
loop_
_entity_poly.entity_id
_entity_poly.type
_entity_poly.pdbx_seq_one_letter_code
_entity_poly.pdbx_strand_id
1 'polypeptide(L)'
;MKKAIRLTVLFAVAVLAAAAMTQIGRADDASSAKQPIPAFIFGQNLEHTRSAVQGGISAQLVKNRKFAGKPARNGVMMMWEAYGSRAYYQNPGYGCTRHAARSAMRRVNEFGCQIVGCLEPDGEAGIAQGNIGIRGGVSHTFKAVVSTLHPTDTVMVLRVADADGAVLAEKEFTVNTANSRAWTRIAFDFTLEKNTMAKISVGIKGKNYCAIGAVSIMPADNFHGLRADVVENLHDIGASIIRWPGGNFAGEYRWRDGLIEDPDERAPLQSYSEIETHPHTLGYDSNDVGMEDVLALCEKIGAEPFFTINAAWESPQDSADWVKACNGRVKLWSLGNEMGYGHMEGPKGPTEYTNMVRPHAEAMLKVDPELTIVASGPYPNKNWIENSAKPLADIAPVISYHRYDHWQAFYDYSTPETTAALFNEVSRDADNALAALKRCREQVPANIGISYDEWNLWYAWYRTEGIVEGLYAAKMINGFMRNWEACGLKFVCYFQAVNEQAINVTPFESHLTSVGEAMRLWKGHVGGVPADVSDLPADAFVTDSPDGSRYMTFYNFSTMESKTFRIPTGGRNKVVTAELLLPNGLETGCRYERKPCEVKFDGDFCEIVLAQASQAGVRVAK
;
A
#
# COMPACT_ATOMS: atom_id res chain seq x y z
N MET A 1 34.34 -13.61 -11.32
CA MET A 1 34.55 -12.22 -10.87
C MET A 1 33.26 -11.38 -10.79
N LYS A 2 32.30 -11.45 -11.72
CA LYS A 2 31.06 -10.64 -11.65
C LYS A 2 30.06 -11.06 -10.55
N LYS A 3 30.08 -12.30 -10.01
CA LYS A 3 29.23 -12.75 -8.90
C LYS A 3 29.74 -12.31 -7.52
N ALA A 4 31.03 -12.13 -7.34
CA ALA A 4 31.62 -11.72 -6.08
C ALA A 4 31.39 -10.22 -5.77
N ILE A 5 31.34 -9.38 -6.80
CA ILE A 5 31.11 -7.94 -6.65
C ILE A 5 29.67 -7.61 -6.26
N ARG A 6 28.68 -8.42 -6.72
CA ARG A 6 27.27 -8.23 -6.33
C ARG A 6 26.97 -8.61 -4.87
N LEU A 7 27.67 -9.61 -4.31
CA LEU A 7 27.51 -9.98 -2.91
C LEU A 7 28.10 -8.94 -1.95
N THR A 8 29.17 -8.27 -2.33
CA THR A 8 29.85 -7.28 -1.47
C THR A 8 29.08 -5.97 -1.39
N VAL A 9 28.33 -5.58 -2.42
CA VAL A 9 27.47 -4.38 -2.39
C VAL A 9 26.20 -4.61 -1.60
N LEU A 10 25.59 -5.80 -1.67
CA LEU A 10 24.43 -6.17 -0.86
C LEU A 10 24.76 -6.26 0.64
N PHE A 11 25.97 -6.74 1.00
CA PHE A 11 26.41 -6.78 2.39
C PHE A 11 26.70 -5.38 2.96
N ALA A 12 27.17 -4.44 2.15
CA ALA A 12 27.45 -3.08 2.60
C ALA A 12 26.16 -2.26 2.86
N VAL A 13 25.09 -2.50 2.11
CA VAL A 13 23.78 -1.83 2.33
C VAL A 13 23.07 -2.40 3.55
N ALA A 14 23.12 -3.73 3.77
CA ALA A 14 22.54 -4.36 4.97
C ALA A 14 23.29 -3.99 6.26
N VAL A 15 24.60 -3.80 6.21
CA VAL A 15 25.40 -3.38 7.37
C VAL A 15 25.17 -1.90 7.71
N LEU A 16 24.86 -1.04 6.75
CA LEU A 16 24.50 0.35 6.99
C LEU A 16 23.10 0.51 7.60
N ALA A 17 22.15 -0.34 7.23
CA ALA A 17 20.81 -0.37 7.82
C ALA A 17 20.87 -0.91 9.28
N ALA A 18 21.64 -1.96 9.54
CA ALA A 18 21.81 -2.52 10.89
C ALA A 18 22.58 -1.57 11.82
N ALA A 19 23.52 -0.77 11.31
CA ALA A 19 24.26 0.21 12.10
C ALA A 19 23.41 1.41 12.55
N ALA A 20 22.33 1.73 11.81
CA ALA A 20 21.39 2.79 12.19
C ALA A 20 20.46 2.38 13.33
N MET A 21 20.21 1.08 13.53
CA MET A 21 19.31 0.58 14.58
C MET A 21 20.00 0.33 15.94
N THR A 22 21.32 0.12 15.97
CA THR A 22 22.04 -0.12 17.21
C THR A 22 22.31 1.13 18.06
N GLN A 23 21.91 2.32 17.61
CA GLN A 23 22.07 3.58 18.37
C GLN A 23 20.84 3.98 19.21
N ILE A 24 19.85 3.11 19.40
CA ILE A 24 18.65 3.44 20.20
C ILE A 24 18.89 3.41 21.71
N GLY A 25 20.06 3.04 22.18
CA GLY A 25 20.31 2.84 23.59
C GLY A 25 21.54 3.54 24.18
N ARG A 26 21.66 4.86 24.02
CA ARG A 26 22.49 5.69 24.93
C ARG A 26 22.25 7.17 24.65
N ALA A 27 21.47 7.79 25.52
CA ALA A 27 21.48 9.24 25.69
C ALA A 27 22.56 9.57 26.70
N ASP A 28 23.75 9.90 26.21
CA ASP A 28 24.74 10.65 26.99
C ASP A 28 25.71 11.33 26.03
N ASP A 29 25.86 12.65 26.20
CA ASP A 29 26.79 13.58 25.56
C ASP A 29 26.69 13.74 24.02
N ALA A 30 25.72 14.56 23.61
CA ALA A 30 25.60 15.04 22.24
C ALA A 30 26.68 16.07 21.90
N SER A 31 27.65 15.70 21.08
CA SER A 31 28.30 16.67 20.19
C SER A 31 27.22 17.28 19.26
N SER A 32 27.29 18.58 18.99
CA SER A 32 26.37 19.40 18.20
C SER A 32 26.32 19.05 16.69
N ALA A 33 26.71 17.84 16.28
CA ALA A 33 26.73 17.42 14.90
C ALA A 33 25.33 17.00 14.43
N LYS A 34 24.85 17.64 13.36
CA LYS A 34 23.58 17.28 12.70
C LYS A 34 23.64 15.84 12.21
N GLN A 35 22.54 15.12 12.40
CA GLN A 35 22.43 13.73 11.95
C GLN A 35 22.01 13.64 10.47
N PRO A 36 22.38 12.57 9.75
CA PRO A 36 21.90 12.31 8.40
C PRO A 36 20.39 12.15 8.37
N ILE A 37 19.76 12.60 7.28
CA ILE A 37 18.32 12.42 7.06
C ILE A 37 18.00 10.92 6.98
N PRO A 38 17.13 10.41 7.85
CA PRO A 38 16.81 9.00 7.91
C PRO A 38 15.83 8.59 6.82
N ALA A 39 15.96 7.36 6.34
CA ALA A 39 15.06 6.79 5.33
C ALA A 39 13.62 6.63 5.86
N PHE A 40 13.42 6.43 7.17
CA PHE A 40 12.11 6.18 7.77
C PHE A 40 11.07 7.31 7.54
N ILE A 41 11.48 8.46 6.99
CA ILE A 41 10.58 9.55 6.58
C ILE A 41 9.72 9.14 5.37
N PHE A 42 10.13 8.15 4.60
CA PHE A 42 9.48 7.68 3.38
C PHE A 42 8.71 6.36 3.55
N GLY A 43 8.26 6.04 4.76
CA GLY A 43 7.41 4.89 4.99
C GLY A 43 6.05 5.03 4.30
N GLN A 44 5.44 3.88 4.01
CA GLN A 44 4.15 3.78 3.32
C GLN A 44 3.23 2.83 4.08
N ASN A 45 1.92 3.10 4.04
CA ASN A 45 0.90 2.15 4.42
C ASN A 45 0.53 1.26 3.23
N LEU A 46 0.20 0.01 3.50
CA LEU A 46 -0.42 -0.92 2.57
C LEU A 46 -1.56 -1.62 3.31
N GLU A 47 -2.77 -1.12 3.12
CA GLU A 47 -3.97 -1.64 3.76
C GLU A 47 -4.83 -2.42 2.77
N HIS A 48 -5.46 -3.52 3.22
CA HIS A 48 -6.39 -4.32 2.41
C HIS A 48 -7.76 -3.63 2.28
N THR A 49 -7.74 -2.35 1.98
CA THR A 49 -8.94 -1.53 1.83
C THR A 49 -8.95 -0.87 0.47
N ARG A 50 -10.13 -0.47 0.06
CA ARG A 50 -10.36 0.22 -1.22
C ARG A 50 -9.66 -0.51 -2.38
N SER A 51 -8.82 0.13 -3.15
CA SER A 51 -8.11 -0.53 -4.28
C SER A 51 -6.59 -0.61 -4.04
N ALA A 52 -6.12 -0.54 -2.80
CA ALA A 52 -4.68 -0.55 -2.57
C ALA A 52 -4.08 -1.95 -2.78
N VAL A 53 -4.77 -3.00 -2.33
CA VAL A 53 -4.34 -4.37 -2.55
C VAL A 53 -5.05 -4.97 -3.75
N GLN A 54 -6.36 -5.23 -3.69
CA GLN A 54 -7.12 -5.76 -4.83
C GLN A 54 -7.41 -4.66 -5.86
N GLY A 55 -6.94 -4.85 -7.09
CA GLY A 55 -7.00 -3.81 -8.14
C GLY A 55 -5.89 -2.76 -8.03
N GLY A 56 -4.97 -2.94 -7.08
CA GLY A 56 -3.78 -2.13 -6.89
C GLY A 56 -2.51 -2.97 -7.01
N ILE A 57 -1.87 -3.27 -5.86
CA ILE A 57 -0.60 -4.01 -5.87
C ILE A 57 -0.77 -5.50 -6.24
N SER A 58 -1.93 -6.14 -5.98
CA SER A 58 -2.17 -7.52 -6.38
C SER A 58 -2.22 -7.64 -7.91
N ALA A 59 -1.49 -8.62 -8.45
CA ALA A 59 -1.51 -8.94 -9.87
C ALA A 59 -2.73 -9.77 -10.30
N GLN A 60 -3.59 -10.18 -9.34
CA GLN A 60 -4.81 -10.92 -9.62
C GLN A 60 -5.84 -10.04 -10.32
N LEU A 61 -6.29 -10.46 -11.51
CA LEU A 61 -7.18 -9.66 -12.36
C LEU A 61 -8.67 -9.92 -12.10
N VAL A 62 -9.03 -11.08 -11.53
CA VAL A 62 -10.43 -11.50 -11.34
C VAL A 62 -10.99 -10.95 -10.03
N LYS A 63 -12.12 -10.26 -10.09
CA LYS A 63 -12.81 -9.70 -8.93
C LYS A 63 -13.75 -10.72 -8.31
N ASN A 64 -13.91 -10.69 -6.98
CA ASN A 64 -14.73 -11.65 -6.23
C ASN A 64 -14.51 -13.10 -6.70
N ARG A 65 -13.27 -13.46 -6.89
CA ARG A 65 -12.82 -14.69 -7.53
C ARG A 65 -13.11 -15.98 -6.75
N LYS A 66 -13.46 -15.83 -5.45
CA LYS A 66 -13.78 -16.92 -4.51
C LYS A 66 -15.23 -16.89 -4.07
N PHE A 67 -16.08 -16.14 -4.78
CA PHE A 67 -17.54 -16.10 -4.61
C PHE A 67 -17.99 -15.75 -3.19
N ALA A 68 -17.34 -14.76 -2.56
CA ALA A 68 -17.73 -14.25 -1.26
C ALA A 68 -18.99 -13.37 -1.33
N GLY A 69 -19.69 -13.25 -0.20
CA GLY A 69 -20.87 -12.39 -0.08
C GLY A 69 -22.18 -13.05 -0.48
N LYS A 70 -23.18 -12.24 -0.82
CA LYS A 70 -24.53 -12.70 -1.17
C LYS A 70 -24.72 -12.81 -2.69
N PRO A 71 -25.36 -13.87 -3.18
CA PRO A 71 -25.70 -13.99 -4.58
C PRO A 71 -26.84 -13.02 -4.98
N ALA A 72 -26.90 -12.70 -6.26
CA ALA A 72 -28.05 -12.04 -6.87
C ALA A 72 -29.28 -12.97 -6.87
N ARG A 73 -30.47 -12.43 -7.22
CA ARG A 73 -31.73 -13.20 -7.23
C ARG A 73 -31.71 -14.42 -8.16
N ASN A 74 -30.90 -14.38 -9.21
CA ASN A 74 -30.73 -15.50 -10.13
C ASN A 74 -29.74 -16.56 -9.64
N GLY A 75 -29.18 -16.42 -8.44
CA GLY A 75 -28.21 -17.36 -7.87
C GLY A 75 -26.76 -17.14 -8.30
N VAL A 76 -26.47 -16.14 -9.13
CA VAL A 76 -25.11 -15.79 -9.55
C VAL A 76 -24.50 -14.80 -8.57
N MET A 77 -23.22 -15.00 -8.23
CA MET A 77 -22.50 -14.13 -7.31
C MET A 77 -22.30 -12.73 -7.89
N MET A 78 -22.31 -11.74 -6.99
CA MET A 78 -22.00 -10.36 -7.35
C MET A 78 -20.67 -10.26 -8.11
N MET A 79 -20.58 -9.35 -9.05
CA MET A 79 -19.49 -9.13 -10.00
C MET A 79 -19.40 -10.19 -11.11
N TRP A 80 -20.26 -11.18 -11.12
CA TRP A 80 -20.36 -12.18 -12.17
C TRP A 80 -21.70 -12.07 -12.89
N GLU A 81 -21.72 -12.43 -14.17
CA GLU A 81 -22.88 -12.47 -15.04
C GLU A 81 -23.17 -13.92 -15.43
N ALA A 82 -24.44 -14.27 -15.54
CA ALA A 82 -24.87 -15.55 -16.06
C ALA A 82 -24.87 -15.56 -17.60
N TYR A 83 -24.52 -16.69 -18.20
CA TYR A 83 -24.79 -16.95 -19.61
C TYR A 83 -25.29 -18.37 -19.83
N GLY A 84 -26.06 -18.58 -20.90
CA GLY A 84 -26.69 -19.84 -21.27
C GLY A 84 -28.20 -19.70 -21.33
N SER A 85 -28.84 -20.33 -22.34
CA SER A 85 -30.27 -20.16 -22.60
C SER A 85 -31.16 -20.94 -21.62
N ARG A 86 -30.73 -22.12 -21.19
CA ARG A 86 -31.40 -22.96 -20.18
C ARG A 86 -30.39 -23.39 -19.14
N ALA A 87 -30.17 -22.52 -18.19
CA ALA A 87 -29.13 -22.66 -17.15
C ALA A 87 -29.75 -22.59 -15.77
N TYR A 88 -29.07 -23.23 -14.82
CA TYR A 88 -29.35 -23.16 -13.40
C TYR A 88 -28.10 -22.61 -12.67
N TYR A 89 -28.35 -21.68 -11.76
CA TYR A 89 -27.30 -21.07 -10.97
C TYR A 89 -27.66 -21.13 -9.50
N GLN A 90 -26.67 -21.46 -8.68
CA GLN A 90 -26.82 -21.45 -7.22
C GLN A 90 -25.48 -21.10 -6.59
N ASN A 91 -25.51 -20.24 -5.58
CA ASN A 91 -24.48 -20.18 -4.59
C ASN A 91 -25.03 -20.80 -3.31
N PRO A 92 -24.47 -21.90 -2.84
CA PRO A 92 -24.97 -22.59 -1.65
C PRO A 92 -24.79 -21.77 -0.36
N GLY A 93 -24.04 -20.64 -0.43
CA GLY A 93 -23.79 -19.79 0.73
C GLY A 93 -22.97 -20.47 1.81
N TYR A 94 -22.91 -19.83 2.96
CA TYR A 94 -22.12 -20.26 4.11
C TYR A 94 -22.39 -21.67 4.62
N GLY A 95 -23.64 -22.13 4.51
CA GLY A 95 -24.06 -23.41 5.09
C GLY A 95 -23.56 -24.65 4.36
N CYS A 96 -23.51 -24.59 3.02
CA CYS A 96 -23.16 -25.76 2.20
C CYS A 96 -21.65 -25.96 2.07
N THR A 97 -20.89 -24.88 2.12
CA THR A 97 -19.44 -24.92 2.00
C THR A 97 -18.77 -25.51 3.25
N ARG A 98 -19.34 -25.28 4.44
CA ARG A 98 -18.86 -25.90 5.69
C ARG A 98 -18.89 -27.43 5.66
N HIS A 99 -19.84 -28.03 4.98
CA HIS A 99 -19.95 -29.49 4.85
C HIS A 99 -19.04 -30.10 3.79
N ALA A 100 -18.66 -29.33 2.76
CA ALA A 100 -17.68 -29.71 1.76
C ALA A 100 -16.22 -29.58 2.26
N ALA A 101 -16.00 -29.02 3.41
CA ALA A 101 -14.74 -28.58 4.01
C ALA A 101 -13.72 -29.68 4.35
N ARG A 102 -13.82 -30.87 3.77
CA ARG A 102 -12.89 -31.97 4.01
C ARG A 102 -11.97 -32.28 2.82
N SER A 103 -12.06 -31.48 1.76
CA SER A 103 -11.18 -31.58 0.60
C SER A 103 -9.87 -30.83 0.83
N ALA A 104 -8.88 -31.06 -0.03
CA ALA A 104 -7.62 -30.33 -0.02
C ALA A 104 -7.79 -28.79 -0.19
N MET A 105 -8.94 -28.35 -0.71
CA MET A 105 -9.29 -26.93 -0.90
C MET A 105 -10.41 -26.48 0.06
N ARG A 106 -10.32 -26.89 1.28
CA ARG A 106 -11.30 -26.66 2.34
C ARG A 106 -11.74 -25.20 2.49
N ARG A 107 -10.81 -24.27 2.37
CA ARG A 107 -11.08 -22.85 2.58
C ARG A 107 -11.94 -22.23 1.48
N VAL A 108 -11.72 -22.62 0.24
CA VAL A 108 -12.55 -22.17 -0.89
C VAL A 108 -14.01 -22.60 -0.69
N ASN A 109 -14.22 -23.79 -0.15
CA ASN A 109 -15.55 -24.33 0.12
C ASN A 109 -16.22 -23.70 1.34
N GLU A 110 -15.45 -23.19 2.29
CA GLU A 110 -15.99 -22.51 3.48
C GLU A 110 -16.65 -21.17 3.16
N PHE A 111 -16.22 -20.50 2.08
CA PHE A 111 -16.64 -19.14 1.79
C PHE A 111 -17.56 -18.98 0.57
N GLY A 112 -17.72 -20.00 -0.20
CA GLY A 112 -18.63 -20.04 -1.31
C GLY A 112 -18.08 -20.78 -2.52
N CYS A 113 -18.98 -21.17 -3.36
CA CYS A 113 -18.70 -21.63 -4.70
C CYS A 113 -19.88 -21.23 -5.58
N GLN A 114 -19.65 -21.13 -6.87
CA GLN A 114 -20.71 -20.94 -7.83
C GLN A 114 -21.09 -22.28 -8.43
N ILE A 115 -22.33 -22.72 -8.24
CA ILE A 115 -22.88 -23.87 -8.95
C ILE A 115 -23.45 -23.39 -10.27
N VAL A 116 -23.11 -24.09 -11.33
CA VAL A 116 -23.62 -23.88 -12.71
C VAL A 116 -24.19 -25.19 -13.22
N GLY A 117 -25.41 -25.14 -13.75
CA GLY A 117 -26.05 -26.26 -14.44
C GLY A 117 -26.44 -25.87 -15.85
N CYS A 118 -25.99 -26.62 -16.84
CA CYS A 118 -26.54 -26.56 -18.21
C CYS A 118 -27.65 -27.59 -18.33
N LEU A 119 -28.83 -27.16 -18.78
CA LEU A 119 -30.03 -28.03 -18.88
C LEU A 119 -30.27 -28.55 -20.28
N GLU A 120 -29.49 -28.11 -21.26
CA GLU A 120 -29.59 -28.51 -22.66
C GLU A 120 -28.48 -29.48 -23.03
N PRO A 121 -28.81 -30.60 -23.74
CA PRO A 121 -27.80 -31.58 -24.13
C PRO A 121 -26.66 -31.02 -24.98
N ASP A 122 -26.99 -30.12 -25.91
CA ASP A 122 -26.03 -29.48 -26.82
C ASP A 122 -25.78 -28.01 -26.46
N GLY A 123 -26.18 -27.60 -25.24
CA GLY A 123 -26.05 -26.23 -24.77
C GLY A 123 -24.69 -25.94 -24.09
N GLU A 124 -24.50 -24.69 -23.77
CA GLU A 124 -23.42 -24.20 -22.93
C GLU A 124 -23.99 -23.24 -21.88
N ALA A 125 -23.50 -23.34 -20.63
CA ALA A 125 -23.87 -22.43 -19.56
C ALA A 125 -22.70 -22.15 -18.65
N GLY A 126 -22.64 -20.95 -18.07
CA GLY A 126 -21.52 -20.56 -17.21
C GLY A 126 -21.71 -19.19 -16.60
N ILE A 127 -20.64 -18.72 -16.00
CA ILE A 127 -20.51 -17.38 -15.46
C ILE A 127 -19.42 -16.61 -16.22
N ALA A 128 -19.60 -15.31 -16.32
CA ALA A 128 -18.66 -14.43 -17.00
C ALA A 128 -18.38 -13.18 -16.17
N GLN A 129 -17.25 -12.55 -16.41
CA GLN A 129 -16.88 -11.27 -15.82
C GLN A 129 -16.20 -10.40 -16.88
N GLY A 130 -16.70 -9.17 -17.06
CA GLY A 130 -16.12 -8.19 -17.97
C GLY A 130 -15.12 -7.27 -17.30
N ASN A 131 -14.58 -6.34 -18.09
CA ASN A 131 -13.62 -5.33 -17.63
C ASN A 131 -12.35 -5.92 -16.98
N ILE A 132 -11.82 -6.99 -17.57
CA ILE A 132 -10.55 -7.59 -17.19
C ILE A 132 -9.46 -7.07 -18.12
N GLY A 133 -8.49 -6.33 -17.58
CA GLY A 133 -7.38 -5.77 -18.35
C GLY A 133 -6.30 -6.81 -18.63
N ILE A 134 -6.20 -7.31 -19.86
CA ILE A 134 -5.14 -8.23 -20.29
C ILE A 134 -4.07 -7.46 -21.03
N ARG A 135 -2.84 -7.50 -20.51
CA ARG A 135 -1.70 -6.81 -21.13
C ARG A 135 -1.20 -7.55 -22.37
N GLY A 136 -1.05 -6.81 -23.47
CA GLY A 136 -0.49 -7.33 -24.70
C GLY A 136 0.99 -7.71 -24.59
N GLY A 137 1.38 -8.81 -25.25
CA GLY A 137 2.76 -9.33 -25.21
C GLY A 137 3.16 -10.05 -23.92
N VAL A 138 2.29 -10.06 -22.88
CA VAL A 138 2.52 -10.75 -21.62
C VAL A 138 1.73 -12.06 -21.60
N SER A 139 2.36 -13.16 -21.19
CA SER A 139 1.68 -14.43 -20.96
C SER A 139 0.84 -14.33 -19.68
N HIS A 140 -0.39 -14.86 -19.73
CA HIS A 140 -1.30 -14.94 -18.58
C HIS A 140 -1.73 -16.40 -18.38
N THR A 141 -1.81 -16.82 -17.12
CA THR A 141 -2.40 -18.10 -16.76
C THR A 141 -3.84 -17.90 -16.35
N PHE A 142 -4.78 -18.48 -17.10
CA PHE A 142 -6.19 -18.56 -16.72
C PHE A 142 -6.43 -19.90 -16.01
N LYS A 143 -6.90 -19.86 -14.77
CA LYS A 143 -7.09 -21.01 -13.89
C LYS A 143 -8.49 -20.99 -13.28
N ALA A 144 -9.10 -22.16 -13.12
CA ALA A 144 -10.30 -22.35 -12.32
C ALA A 144 -10.15 -23.60 -11.44
N VAL A 145 -10.69 -23.50 -10.22
CA VAL A 145 -10.83 -24.59 -9.27
C VAL A 145 -12.26 -25.12 -9.38
N VAL A 146 -12.43 -26.36 -9.80
CA VAL A 146 -13.75 -26.89 -10.18
C VAL A 146 -14.00 -28.28 -9.58
N SER A 147 -15.28 -28.61 -9.42
CA SER A 147 -15.73 -29.94 -9.02
C SER A 147 -16.98 -30.31 -9.82
N THR A 148 -17.07 -31.56 -10.28
CA THR A 148 -18.29 -32.07 -10.92
C THR A 148 -19.25 -32.60 -9.87
N LEU A 149 -20.56 -32.40 -10.06
CA LEU A 149 -21.59 -32.81 -9.10
C LEU A 149 -22.21 -34.18 -9.44
N HIS A 150 -21.94 -34.71 -10.63
CA HIS A 150 -22.38 -36.03 -11.10
C HIS A 150 -21.17 -36.84 -11.54
N PRO A 151 -21.24 -38.20 -11.42
CA PRO A 151 -20.15 -39.12 -11.79
C PRO A 151 -20.07 -39.33 -13.31
N THR A 152 -20.11 -38.25 -14.06
CA THR A 152 -20.02 -38.24 -15.52
C THR A 152 -18.98 -37.22 -15.94
N ASP A 153 -18.32 -37.49 -17.06
CA ASP A 153 -17.41 -36.56 -17.66
C ASP A 153 -18.16 -35.24 -17.98
N THR A 154 -17.57 -34.14 -17.55
CA THR A 154 -18.09 -32.79 -17.75
C THR A 154 -17.07 -32.01 -18.55
N VAL A 155 -17.48 -31.48 -19.70
CA VAL A 155 -16.63 -30.59 -20.49
C VAL A 155 -16.72 -29.18 -19.92
N MET A 156 -15.63 -28.73 -19.29
CA MET A 156 -15.47 -27.39 -18.78
C MET A 156 -14.82 -26.49 -19.83
N VAL A 157 -15.24 -25.22 -19.91
CA VAL A 157 -14.69 -24.26 -20.87
C VAL A 157 -14.18 -23.04 -20.13
N LEU A 158 -12.91 -22.70 -20.36
CA LEU A 158 -12.33 -21.43 -19.97
C LEU A 158 -12.16 -20.56 -21.24
N ARG A 159 -12.72 -19.35 -21.25
CA ARG A 159 -12.73 -18.49 -22.44
C ARG A 159 -12.37 -17.06 -22.08
N VAL A 160 -11.56 -16.44 -22.95
CA VAL A 160 -11.29 -15.02 -22.98
C VAL A 160 -11.86 -14.46 -24.29
N ALA A 161 -12.68 -13.43 -24.20
CA ALA A 161 -13.28 -12.76 -25.34
C ALA A 161 -13.05 -11.26 -25.27
N ASP A 162 -13.16 -10.55 -26.39
CA ASP A 162 -13.20 -9.10 -26.41
C ASP A 162 -14.57 -8.55 -25.95
N ALA A 163 -14.71 -7.22 -25.98
CA ALA A 163 -15.95 -6.54 -25.58
C ALA A 163 -17.15 -6.89 -26.50
N ASP A 164 -16.88 -7.23 -27.75
CA ASP A 164 -17.87 -7.59 -28.75
C ASP A 164 -18.23 -9.09 -28.73
N GLY A 165 -17.52 -9.86 -27.90
CA GLY A 165 -17.75 -11.29 -27.71
C GLY A 165 -16.94 -12.18 -28.66
N ALA A 166 -16.02 -11.64 -29.46
CA ALA A 166 -15.13 -12.46 -30.28
C ALA A 166 -14.12 -13.19 -29.37
N VAL A 167 -14.00 -14.51 -29.57
CA VAL A 167 -13.12 -15.36 -28.75
C VAL A 167 -11.65 -15.07 -29.10
N LEU A 168 -10.89 -14.69 -28.09
CA LEU A 168 -9.45 -14.40 -28.21
C LEU A 168 -8.60 -15.59 -27.76
N ALA A 169 -9.05 -16.33 -26.75
CA ALA A 169 -8.43 -17.56 -26.27
C ALA A 169 -9.47 -18.46 -25.60
N GLU A 170 -9.38 -19.75 -25.84
CA GLU A 170 -10.32 -20.72 -25.28
C GLU A 170 -9.62 -22.07 -25.09
N LYS A 171 -10.00 -22.78 -24.00
CA LYS A 171 -9.61 -24.17 -23.81
C LYS A 171 -10.71 -24.98 -23.14
N GLU A 172 -10.93 -26.18 -23.65
CA GLU A 172 -11.83 -27.17 -23.07
C GLU A 172 -11.06 -28.19 -22.22
N PHE A 173 -11.72 -28.66 -21.17
CA PHE A 173 -11.18 -29.64 -20.23
C PHE A 173 -12.26 -30.67 -19.91
N THR A 174 -11.93 -31.96 -20.01
CA THR A 174 -12.82 -33.02 -19.52
C THR A 174 -12.49 -33.27 -18.04
N VAL A 175 -13.46 -33.09 -17.18
CA VAL A 175 -13.34 -33.21 -15.73
C VAL A 175 -14.34 -34.23 -15.19
N ASN A 176 -13.87 -35.11 -14.28
CA ASN A 176 -14.73 -36.00 -13.55
C ASN A 176 -14.19 -36.20 -12.11
N THR A 177 -14.82 -35.52 -11.15
CA THR A 177 -14.42 -35.53 -9.73
C THR A 177 -15.49 -36.05 -8.80
N ALA A 178 -16.66 -36.45 -9.33
CA ALA A 178 -17.86 -36.70 -8.52
C ALA A 178 -17.72 -37.89 -7.55
N ASN A 179 -16.91 -38.89 -7.85
CA ASN A 179 -16.70 -40.04 -6.98
C ASN A 179 -15.96 -39.68 -5.68
N SER A 180 -15.21 -38.59 -5.66
CA SER A 180 -14.42 -38.18 -4.52
C SER A 180 -14.90 -36.88 -3.87
N ARG A 181 -15.86 -36.17 -4.47
CA ARG A 181 -16.18 -34.77 -4.13
C ARG A 181 -14.92 -33.91 -4.04
N ALA A 182 -13.90 -34.27 -4.82
CA ALA A 182 -12.65 -33.56 -4.87
C ALA A 182 -12.76 -32.31 -5.74
N TRP A 183 -11.94 -31.35 -5.43
CA TRP A 183 -11.71 -30.22 -6.30
C TRP A 183 -10.48 -30.46 -7.17
N THR A 184 -10.53 -30.01 -8.41
CA THR A 184 -9.40 -30.09 -9.33
C THR A 184 -9.13 -28.72 -9.93
N ARG A 185 -7.91 -28.52 -10.39
CA ARG A 185 -7.49 -27.29 -11.08
C ARG A 185 -7.43 -27.56 -12.57
N ILE A 186 -8.06 -26.68 -13.31
CA ILE A 186 -7.91 -26.59 -14.77
C ILE A 186 -7.27 -25.26 -15.10
N ALA A 187 -6.30 -25.25 -16.02
CA ALA A 187 -5.57 -24.04 -16.36
C ALA A 187 -5.01 -24.09 -17.78
N PHE A 188 -4.84 -22.92 -18.40
CA PHE A 188 -4.08 -22.75 -19.63
C PHE A 188 -3.42 -21.37 -19.68
N ASP A 189 -2.31 -21.33 -20.39
CA ASP A 189 -1.59 -20.09 -20.64
C ASP A 189 -2.02 -19.51 -22.00
N PHE A 190 -2.13 -18.19 -22.06
CA PHE A 190 -2.45 -17.44 -23.27
C PHE A 190 -1.71 -16.09 -23.30
N THR A 191 -1.53 -15.57 -24.51
CA THR A 191 -0.93 -14.26 -24.74
C THR A 191 -1.74 -13.53 -25.80
N LEU A 192 -2.14 -12.29 -25.55
CA LEU A 192 -2.75 -11.41 -26.53
C LEU A 192 -1.69 -10.50 -27.17
N GLU A 193 -1.91 -10.08 -28.42
CA GLU A 193 -0.96 -9.22 -29.12
C GLU A 193 -0.94 -7.78 -28.58
N LYS A 194 -2.09 -7.28 -28.09
CA LYS A 194 -2.27 -5.90 -27.62
C LYS A 194 -3.06 -5.84 -26.31
N ASN A 195 -2.89 -4.75 -25.59
CA ASN A 195 -3.70 -4.44 -24.42
C ASN A 195 -5.19 -4.52 -24.74
N THR A 196 -5.94 -5.33 -23.98
CA THR A 196 -7.33 -5.61 -24.26
C THR A 196 -8.16 -5.60 -22.98
N MET A 197 -9.26 -4.83 -22.98
CA MET A 197 -10.29 -4.97 -21.95
C MET A 197 -11.15 -6.16 -22.33
N ALA A 198 -10.93 -7.29 -21.64
CA ALA A 198 -11.53 -8.58 -21.98
C ALA A 198 -12.74 -8.91 -21.10
N LYS A 199 -13.55 -9.84 -21.61
CA LYS A 199 -14.54 -10.59 -20.86
C LYS A 199 -14.05 -12.03 -20.72
N ILE A 200 -14.05 -12.54 -19.49
CA ILE A 200 -13.70 -13.95 -19.21
C ILE A 200 -14.94 -14.74 -18.90
N SER A 201 -14.91 -16.04 -19.17
CA SER A 201 -15.97 -16.93 -18.77
C SER A 201 -15.48 -18.32 -18.36
N VAL A 202 -16.20 -18.90 -17.40
CA VAL A 202 -16.04 -20.28 -16.95
C VAL A 202 -17.38 -20.98 -17.05
N GLY A 203 -17.46 -22.05 -17.80
CA GLY A 203 -18.72 -22.75 -18.04
C GLY A 203 -18.57 -24.22 -18.35
N ILE A 204 -19.69 -24.85 -18.66
CA ILE A 204 -19.82 -26.25 -19.03
C ILE A 204 -20.57 -26.41 -20.34
N LYS A 205 -20.19 -27.40 -21.14
CA LYS A 205 -20.89 -27.86 -22.34
C LYS A 205 -21.66 -29.11 -22.05
N GLY A 206 -22.86 -29.21 -22.66
CA GLY A 206 -23.77 -30.32 -22.51
C GLY A 206 -24.53 -30.32 -21.18
N LYS A 207 -25.56 -31.16 -21.09
CA LYS A 207 -26.42 -31.26 -19.91
C LYS A 207 -25.66 -31.85 -18.72
N ASN A 208 -25.18 -30.99 -17.81
CA ASN A 208 -24.45 -31.36 -16.62
C ASN A 208 -24.43 -30.24 -15.56
N TYR A 209 -23.81 -30.48 -14.43
CA TYR A 209 -23.65 -29.56 -13.32
C TYR A 209 -22.20 -29.54 -12.81
N CYS A 210 -21.70 -28.37 -12.50
CA CYS A 210 -20.41 -28.21 -11.84
C CYS A 210 -20.46 -27.19 -10.71
N ALA A 211 -19.48 -27.25 -9.82
CA ALA A 211 -19.17 -26.20 -8.86
C ALA A 211 -17.83 -25.56 -9.23
N ILE A 212 -17.78 -24.22 -9.16
CA ILE A 212 -16.60 -23.40 -9.39
C ILE A 212 -16.23 -22.78 -8.04
N GLY A 213 -15.06 -23.13 -7.48
CA GLY A 213 -14.63 -22.69 -6.15
C GLY A 213 -13.75 -21.45 -6.17
N ALA A 214 -12.92 -21.31 -7.20
CA ALA A 214 -12.12 -20.12 -7.43
C ALA A 214 -11.79 -19.93 -8.90
N VAL A 215 -11.59 -18.69 -9.31
CA VAL A 215 -11.14 -18.31 -10.66
C VAL A 215 -9.96 -17.38 -10.56
N SER A 216 -8.96 -17.48 -11.43
CA SER A 216 -7.76 -16.68 -11.40
C SER A 216 -7.26 -16.37 -12.80
N ILE A 217 -6.83 -15.14 -13.02
CA ILE A 217 -5.97 -14.78 -14.15
C ILE A 217 -4.78 -14.00 -13.60
N MET A 218 -3.59 -14.54 -13.85
CA MET A 218 -2.34 -13.97 -13.36
C MET A 218 -1.38 -13.75 -14.52
N PRO A 219 -0.79 -12.55 -14.66
CA PRO A 219 0.29 -12.31 -15.59
C PRO A 219 1.57 -13.03 -15.14
N ALA A 220 2.35 -13.55 -16.08
CA ALA A 220 3.55 -14.33 -15.78
C ALA A 220 4.72 -13.47 -15.23
N ASP A 221 4.72 -12.18 -15.47
CA ASP A 221 5.73 -11.23 -15.00
C ASP A 221 5.43 -10.64 -13.61
N ASN A 222 4.48 -11.23 -12.86
CA ASN A 222 4.23 -10.82 -11.49
C ASN A 222 5.41 -11.16 -10.56
N PHE A 223 5.52 -10.42 -9.48
CA PHE A 223 6.47 -10.66 -8.39
C PHE A 223 5.72 -11.19 -7.17
N HIS A 224 5.79 -12.48 -6.86
CA HIS A 224 5.08 -13.10 -5.72
C HIS A 224 3.58 -12.75 -5.68
N GLY A 225 2.90 -12.79 -6.83
CA GLY A 225 1.50 -12.40 -6.92
C GLY A 225 1.24 -10.89 -6.92
N LEU A 226 2.29 -10.08 -6.85
CA LEU A 226 2.23 -8.61 -6.89
C LEU A 226 2.55 -8.09 -8.30
N ARG A 227 2.01 -6.95 -8.64
CA ARG A 227 2.32 -6.25 -9.89
C ARG A 227 3.75 -5.70 -9.86
N ALA A 228 4.58 -6.15 -10.78
CA ALA A 228 5.98 -5.75 -10.86
C ALA A 228 6.15 -4.24 -11.04
N ASP A 229 5.31 -3.61 -11.87
CA ASP A 229 5.32 -2.15 -12.10
C ASP A 229 4.98 -1.34 -10.84
N VAL A 230 4.09 -1.84 -9.98
CA VAL A 230 3.77 -1.20 -8.69
C VAL A 230 4.92 -1.37 -7.70
N VAL A 231 5.55 -2.55 -7.67
CA VAL A 231 6.75 -2.81 -6.84
C VAL A 231 7.89 -1.87 -7.23
N GLU A 232 8.11 -1.66 -8.52
CA GLU A 232 9.10 -0.69 -9.03
C GLU A 232 8.77 0.75 -8.62
N ASN A 233 7.51 1.16 -8.73
CA ASN A 233 7.09 2.48 -8.30
C ASN A 233 7.24 2.70 -6.79
N LEU A 234 6.96 1.68 -5.94
CA LEU A 234 7.22 1.75 -4.50
C LEU A 234 8.71 1.94 -4.19
N HIS A 235 9.59 1.23 -4.90
CA HIS A 235 11.03 1.45 -4.81
C HIS A 235 11.41 2.88 -5.26
N ASP A 236 10.81 3.36 -6.34
CA ASP A 236 11.12 4.68 -6.90
C ASP A 236 10.73 5.83 -6.00
N ILE A 237 9.62 5.73 -5.27
CA ILE A 237 9.26 6.74 -4.26
C ILE A 237 10.10 6.63 -2.97
N GLY A 238 10.94 5.59 -2.86
CA GLY A 238 11.81 5.36 -1.70
C GLY A 238 11.07 4.79 -0.50
N ALA A 239 10.03 3.97 -0.73
CA ALA A 239 9.32 3.30 0.35
C ALA A 239 10.29 2.52 1.24
N SER A 240 10.50 3.03 2.46
CA SER A 240 11.52 2.54 3.40
C SER A 240 10.92 1.72 4.54
N ILE A 241 9.63 1.82 4.74
CA ILE A 241 8.82 1.06 5.67
C ILE A 241 7.52 0.69 4.96
N ILE A 242 7.05 -0.53 5.15
CA ILE A 242 5.70 -0.95 4.73
C ILE A 242 4.90 -1.31 5.98
N ARG A 243 3.97 -0.43 6.36
CA ARG A 243 3.03 -0.67 7.46
C ARG A 243 1.85 -1.49 6.95
N TRP A 244 1.72 -2.73 7.46
CA TRP A 244 0.76 -3.74 6.99
C TRP A 244 0.19 -4.58 8.16
N PRO A 245 -1.02 -5.14 8.08
CA PRO A 245 -2.01 -5.09 7.00
C PRO A 245 -2.75 -3.76 6.89
N GLY A 246 -2.25 -2.72 7.52
CA GLY A 246 -2.69 -1.37 7.38
C GLY A 246 -3.29 -0.78 8.64
N GLY A 247 -4.24 0.13 8.46
CA GLY A 247 -5.01 0.82 9.46
C GLY A 247 -6.13 -0.04 10.03
N ASN A 248 -7.40 0.32 9.76
CA ASN A 248 -8.58 -0.34 10.33
C ASN A 248 -8.69 -1.82 9.98
N PHE A 249 -8.23 -2.24 8.81
CA PHE A 249 -8.25 -3.64 8.40
C PHE A 249 -7.41 -4.55 9.32
N ALA A 250 -6.44 -4.02 10.06
CA ALA A 250 -5.65 -4.79 11.02
C ALA A 250 -6.54 -5.48 12.09
N GLY A 251 -7.65 -4.84 12.48
CA GLY A 251 -8.64 -5.41 13.41
C GLY A 251 -9.46 -6.57 12.85
N GLU A 252 -9.41 -6.80 11.55
CA GLU A 252 -10.16 -7.84 10.85
C GLU A 252 -9.25 -8.92 10.24
N TYR A 253 -7.93 -8.65 10.18
CA TYR A 253 -6.96 -9.51 9.55
C TYR A 253 -6.64 -10.76 10.38
N ARG A 254 -6.70 -11.93 9.73
CA ARG A 254 -6.36 -13.23 10.30
C ARG A 254 -5.08 -13.74 9.64
N TRP A 255 -3.95 -13.42 10.24
CA TRP A 255 -2.63 -13.69 9.67
C TRP A 255 -2.34 -15.16 9.37
N ARG A 256 -2.93 -16.10 10.14
CA ARG A 256 -2.76 -17.55 9.90
C ARG A 256 -3.32 -18.00 8.57
N ASP A 257 -4.39 -17.37 8.10
CA ASP A 257 -4.96 -17.66 6.78
C ASP A 257 -4.01 -17.23 5.66
N GLY A 258 -3.26 -16.14 5.87
CA GLY A 258 -2.22 -15.65 4.95
C GLY A 258 -0.98 -16.54 4.86
N LEU A 259 -0.78 -17.47 5.80
CA LEU A 259 0.32 -18.46 5.74
C LEU A 259 0.03 -19.65 4.81
N ILE A 260 -1.21 -19.83 4.37
CA ILE A 260 -1.55 -20.87 3.41
C ILE A 260 -0.86 -20.54 2.09
N GLU A 261 0.00 -21.45 1.62
CA GLU A 261 0.87 -21.23 0.46
C GLU A 261 0.05 -20.93 -0.82
N ASP A 262 -0.99 -21.72 -1.07
CA ASP A 262 -1.86 -21.51 -2.23
C ASP A 262 -2.94 -20.46 -1.95
N PRO A 263 -2.90 -19.29 -2.62
CA PRO A 263 -3.92 -18.25 -2.41
C PRO A 263 -5.34 -18.72 -2.71
N ASP A 264 -5.56 -19.74 -3.55
CA ASP A 264 -6.90 -20.28 -3.82
C ASP A 264 -7.51 -20.95 -2.59
N GLU A 265 -6.69 -21.40 -1.65
CA GLU A 265 -7.11 -22.07 -0.42
C GLU A 265 -7.24 -21.11 0.78
N ARG A 266 -6.78 -19.87 0.65
CA ARG A 266 -6.93 -18.84 1.68
C ARG A 266 -8.39 -18.41 1.76
N ALA A 267 -8.92 -18.30 2.98
CA ALA A 267 -10.25 -17.77 3.21
C ALA A 267 -10.34 -16.29 2.82
N PRO A 268 -11.38 -15.86 2.09
CA PRO A 268 -11.67 -14.43 1.96
C PRO A 268 -11.89 -13.80 3.32
N LEU A 269 -11.44 -12.56 3.47
CA LEU A 269 -11.63 -11.77 4.68
C LEU A 269 -12.77 -10.77 4.44
N GLN A 270 -13.55 -10.50 5.47
CA GLN A 270 -14.59 -9.48 5.40
C GLN A 270 -14.05 -8.19 6.03
N SER A 271 -14.13 -7.10 5.27
CA SER A 271 -13.81 -5.77 5.76
C SER A 271 -15.10 -5.02 6.07
N TYR A 272 -15.45 -4.91 7.35
CA TYR A 272 -16.67 -4.25 7.78
C TYR A 272 -16.64 -2.73 7.58
N SER A 273 -15.48 -2.13 7.66
CA SER A 273 -15.29 -0.69 7.46
C SER A 273 -15.52 -0.25 6.02
N GLU A 274 -15.47 -1.18 5.05
CA GLU A 274 -15.48 -0.88 3.62
C GLU A 274 -16.65 -1.49 2.84
N ILE A 275 -17.58 -2.17 3.53
CA ILE A 275 -18.68 -2.93 2.88
C ILE A 275 -19.50 -2.10 1.88
N GLU A 276 -19.70 -0.81 2.17
CA GLU A 276 -20.62 0.02 1.39
C GLU A 276 -19.92 0.86 0.33
N THR A 277 -18.59 0.99 0.38
CA THR A 277 -17.88 2.06 -0.32
C THR A 277 -16.96 1.58 -1.43
N HIS A 278 -16.69 0.27 -1.55
CA HIS A 278 -15.65 -0.17 -2.47
C HIS A 278 -16.13 -1.10 -3.62
N PRO A 279 -16.05 -0.64 -4.89
CA PRO A 279 -16.57 -1.41 -6.03
C PRO A 279 -15.72 -2.63 -6.41
N HIS A 280 -14.49 -2.76 -5.88
CA HIS A 280 -13.64 -3.91 -6.17
C HIS A 280 -13.82 -5.06 -5.21
N THR A 281 -14.09 -4.78 -3.94
CA THR A 281 -14.15 -5.78 -2.89
C THR A 281 -15.57 -6.04 -2.40
N LEU A 282 -16.47 -5.05 -2.49
CA LEU A 282 -17.81 -5.10 -1.86
C LEU A 282 -17.74 -5.52 -0.40
N GLY A 283 -16.69 -5.11 0.29
CA GLY A 283 -16.43 -5.49 1.68
C GLY A 283 -15.78 -6.87 1.88
N TYR A 284 -15.27 -7.50 0.82
CA TYR A 284 -14.54 -8.77 0.92
C TYR A 284 -13.19 -8.67 0.23
N ASP A 285 -12.14 -9.05 0.96
CA ASP A 285 -10.81 -9.26 0.41
C ASP A 285 -10.62 -10.74 0.06
N SER A 286 -10.08 -11.05 -1.11
CA SER A 286 -9.82 -12.43 -1.55
C SER A 286 -8.63 -13.07 -0.82
N ASN A 287 -7.93 -12.33 0.03
CA ASN A 287 -6.76 -12.79 0.78
C ASN A 287 -5.66 -13.35 -0.16
N ASP A 288 -5.42 -12.64 -1.26
CA ASP A 288 -4.44 -13.04 -2.26
C ASP A 288 -3.01 -12.62 -1.88
N VAL A 289 -2.88 -11.58 -1.09
CA VAL A 289 -1.61 -11.06 -0.56
C VAL A 289 -1.52 -11.41 0.93
N GLY A 290 -0.54 -12.21 1.29
CA GLY A 290 -0.30 -12.64 2.67
C GLY A 290 1.04 -12.14 3.20
N MET A 291 1.39 -12.59 4.40
CA MET A 291 2.61 -12.19 5.10
C MET A 291 3.89 -12.41 4.27
N GLU A 292 4.04 -13.58 3.64
CA GLU A 292 5.25 -13.89 2.87
C GLU A 292 5.38 -13.02 1.62
N ASP A 293 4.27 -12.65 0.99
CA ASP A 293 4.27 -11.77 -0.19
C ASP A 293 4.71 -10.35 0.20
N VAL A 294 4.26 -9.86 1.36
CA VAL A 294 4.66 -8.54 1.89
C VAL A 294 6.12 -8.55 2.36
N LEU A 295 6.59 -9.63 2.98
CA LEU A 295 8.00 -9.74 3.37
C LEU A 295 8.92 -9.80 2.15
N ALA A 296 8.51 -10.52 1.08
CA ALA A 296 9.23 -10.52 -0.19
C ALA A 296 9.23 -9.14 -0.86
N LEU A 297 8.11 -8.39 -0.78
CA LEU A 297 8.05 -7.00 -1.22
C LEU A 297 9.07 -6.14 -0.47
N CYS A 298 9.08 -6.20 0.87
CA CYS A 298 9.98 -5.43 1.71
C CYS A 298 11.46 -5.73 1.38
N GLU A 299 11.81 -7.01 1.25
CA GLU A 299 13.16 -7.44 0.84
C GLU A 299 13.52 -6.89 -0.55
N LYS A 300 12.59 -6.96 -1.51
CA LYS A 300 12.80 -6.52 -2.90
C LYS A 300 13.10 -5.03 -2.99
N ILE A 301 12.38 -4.20 -2.24
CA ILE A 301 12.52 -2.74 -2.32
C ILE A 301 13.46 -2.16 -1.23
N GLY A 302 13.95 -3.00 -0.31
CA GLY A 302 14.81 -2.57 0.81
C GLY A 302 14.06 -1.83 1.91
N ALA A 303 12.78 -2.16 2.14
CA ALA A 303 11.93 -1.58 3.18
C ALA A 303 11.89 -2.45 4.44
N GLU A 304 11.69 -1.82 5.60
CA GLU A 304 11.40 -2.51 6.86
C GLU A 304 9.91 -2.86 6.96
N PRO A 305 9.55 -4.10 7.26
CA PRO A 305 8.17 -4.45 7.53
C PRO A 305 7.72 -3.92 8.89
N PHE A 306 6.60 -3.22 8.93
CA PHE A 306 5.96 -2.70 10.14
C PHE A 306 4.55 -3.30 10.25
N PHE A 307 4.37 -4.28 11.14
CA PHE A 307 3.13 -5.03 11.24
C PHE A 307 2.24 -4.52 12.37
N THR A 308 0.92 -4.54 12.12
CA THR A 308 -0.10 -4.14 13.10
C THR A 308 -0.89 -5.37 13.54
N ILE A 309 -0.90 -5.68 14.84
CA ILE A 309 -1.63 -6.84 15.37
C ILE A 309 -3.13 -6.56 15.47
N ASN A 310 -3.93 -7.62 15.41
CA ASN A 310 -5.35 -7.59 15.76
C ASN A 310 -5.52 -7.72 17.29
N ALA A 311 -5.34 -6.62 18.02
CA ALA A 311 -5.39 -6.64 19.48
C ALA A 311 -6.82 -6.70 20.03
N ALA A 312 -7.85 -6.41 19.20
CA ALA A 312 -9.23 -6.37 19.65
C ALA A 312 -9.88 -7.76 19.76
N TRP A 313 -9.49 -8.68 18.87
CA TRP A 313 -10.16 -9.96 18.69
C TRP A 313 -9.28 -11.18 18.91
N GLU A 314 -7.96 -11.01 18.77
CA GLU A 314 -7.01 -12.10 18.93
C GLU A 314 -6.40 -12.11 20.34
N SER A 315 -5.83 -13.23 20.73
CA SER A 315 -5.22 -13.38 22.05
C SER A 315 -3.77 -12.90 22.09
N PRO A 316 -3.22 -12.61 23.29
CA PRO A 316 -1.78 -12.36 23.45
C PRO A 316 -0.90 -13.48 22.89
N GLN A 317 -1.33 -14.75 23.04
CA GLN A 317 -0.62 -15.90 22.48
C GLN A 317 -0.63 -15.86 20.95
N ASP A 318 -1.73 -15.43 20.33
CA ASP A 318 -1.81 -15.30 18.87
C ASP A 318 -0.81 -14.26 18.34
N SER A 319 -0.68 -13.13 19.00
CA SER A 319 0.33 -12.11 18.66
C SER A 319 1.76 -12.64 18.81
N ALA A 320 2.05 -13.39 19.87
CA ALA A 320 3.35 -14.03 20.09
C ALA A 320 3.65 -15.09 19.00
N ASP A 321 2.65 -15.87 18.61
CA ASP A 321 2.76 -16.86 17.54
C ASP A 321 3.04 -16.18 16.19
N TRP A 322 2.46 -15.00 15.94
CA TRP A 322 2.73 -14.27 14.70
C TRP A 322 4.17 -13.74 14.68
N VAL A 323 4.68 -13.16 15.77
CA VAL A 323 6.10 -12.79 15.89
C VAL A 323 7.00 -13.99 15.63
N LYS A 324 6.67 -15.16 16.22
CA LYS A 324 7.41 -16.40 16.00
C LYS A 324 7.37 -16.86 14.54
N ALA A 325 6.22 -16.76 13.87
CA ALA A 325 6.08 -17.11 12.46
C ALA A 325 6.90 -16.20 11.54
N CYS A 326 7.07 -14.93 11.90
CA CYS A 326 7.93 -14.00 11.18
C CYS A 326 9.43 -14.36 11.26
N ASN A 327 9.84 -15.19 12.20
CA ASN A 327 11.21 -15.70 12.34
C ASN A 327 12.28 -14.58 12.36
N GLY A 328 12.04 -13.52 13.11
CA GLY A 328 12.96 -12.38 13.26
C GLY A 328 13.01 -11.40 12.08
N ARG A 329 12.22 -11.62 11.02
CA ARG A 329 12.16 -10.75 9.84
C ARG A 329 11.35 -9.46 10.06
N VAL A 330 10.55 -9.37 11.11
CA VAL A 330 9.74 -8.20 11.45
C VAL A 330 10.14 -7.72 12.84
N LYS A 331 10.68 -6.52 12.92
CA LYS A 331 11.10 -5.88 14.18
C LYS A 331 10.17 -4.76 14.63
N LEU A 332 9.37 -4.21 13.72
CA LEU A 332 8.45 -3.11 14.02
C LEU A 332 7.00 -3.63 14.13
N TRP A 333 6.34 -3.33 15.26
CA TRP A 333 5.00 -3.80 15.54
C TRP A 333 4.14 -2.71 16.16
N SER A 334 2.87 -2.59 15.72
CA SER A 334 1.86 -1.73 16.32
C SER A 334 0.82 -2.56 17.09
N LEU A 335 0.46 -2.09 18.28
CA LEU A 335 -0.57 -2.70 19.15
C LEU A 335 -1.98 -2.25 18.73
N GLY A 336 -2.43 -2.71 17.56
CA GLY A 336 -3.69 -2.31 16.95
C GLY A 336 -3.62 -0.97 16.24
N ASN A 337 -4.72 -0.62 15.56
CA ASN A 337 -4.88 0.64 14.84
C ASN A 337 -5.99 1.48 15.45
N GLU A 338 -5.74 2.77 15.69
CA GLU A 338 -6.73 3.77 16.16
C GLU A 338 -7.64 3.27 17.32
N MET A 339 -7.10 2.42 18.17
CA MET A 339 -7.82 1.81 19.28
C MET A 339 -8.33 2.88 20.24
N GLY A 340 -9.59 2.70 20.69
CA GLY A 340 -10.22 3.66 21.60
C GLY A 340 -10.92 4.84 20.93
N TYR A 341 -10.98 4.88 19.61
CA TYR A 341 -11.51 6.00 18.84
C TYR A 341 -13.02 5.89 18.50
N GLY A 342 -13.70 4.84 18.92
CA GLY A 342 -15.16 4.73 18.83
C GLY A 342 -15.75 4.20 17.52
N HIS A 343 -14.99 4.13 16.44
CA HIS A 343 -15.40 3.51 15.17
C HIS A 343 -14.86 2.09 15.01
N MET A 344 -13.94 1.66 15.87
CA MET A 344 -13.50 0.28 15.98
C MET A 344 -14.13 -0.39 17.20
N GLU A 345 -14.51 -1.65 17.09
CA GLU A 345 -14.81 -2.45 18.26
C GLU A 345 -13.52 -2.64 19.07
N GLY A 346 -13.55 -2.27 20.33
CA GLY A 346 -12.36 -2.32 21.17
C GLY A 346 -12.50 -1.45 22.41
N PRO A 347 -11.39 -1.13 23.07
CA PRO A 347 -11.39 -0.35 24.30
C PRO A 347 -11.92 1.06 24.06
N LYS A 348 -12.71 1.56 25.02
CA LYS A 348 -13.37 2.87 24.95
C LYS A 348 -12.55 4.02 25.53
N GLY A 349 -11.29 3.76 25.89
CA GLY A 349 -10.42 4.79 26.45
C GLY A 349 -9.00 4.28 26.71
N PRO A 350 -8.07 5.18 27.11
CA PRO A 350 -6.66 4.86 27.22
C PRO A 350 -6.33 3.82 28.29
N THR A 351 -7.04 3.80 29.42
CA THR A 351 -6.81 2.80 30.49
C THR A 351 -7.25 1.40 30.06
N GLU A 352 -8.42 1.29 29.40
CA GLU A 352 -8.91 -0.01 28.88
C GLU A 352 -7.95 -0.50 27.78
N TYR A 353 -7.52 0.38 26.89
CA TYR A 353 -6.54 0.07 25.86
C TYR A 353 -5.24 -0.46 26.48
N THR A 354 -4.67 0.25 27.45
CA THR A 354 -3.44 -0.14 28.13
C THR A 354 -3.55 -1.55 28.74
N ASN A 355 -4.65 -1.82 29.46
CA ASN A 355 -4.88 -3.13 30.08
C ASN A 355 -5.06 -4.25 29.05
N MET A 356 -5.66 -3.94 27.89
CA MET A 356 -5.84 -4.89 26.79
C MET A 356 -4.52 -5.24 26.12
N VAL A 357 -3.71 -4.24 25.75
CA VAL A 357 -2.55 -4.46 24.87
C VAL A 357 -1.26 -4.84 25.59
N ARG A 358 -1.13 -4.51 26.90
CA ARG A 358 0.07 -4.88 27.67
C ARG A 358 0.36 -6.38 27.63
N PRO A 359 -0.61 -7.30 27.85
CA PRO A 359 -0.35 -8.74 27.73
C PRO A 359 0.12 -9.17 26.33
N HIS A 360 -0.37 -8.52 25.25
CA HIS A 360 0.10 -8.77 23.90
C HIS A 360 1.57 -8.41 23.75
N ALA A 361 1.95 -7.18 24.13
CA ALA A 361 3.32 -6.71 24.06
C ALA A 361 4.27 -7.60 24.88
N GLU A 362 3.89 -7.96 26.11
CA GLU A 362 4.69 -8.84 26.97
C GLU A 362 4.87 -10.25 26.35
N ALA A 363 3.83 -10.79 25.72
CA ALA A 363 3.91 -12.08 25.06
C ALA A 363 4.79 -12.03 23.80
N MET A 364 4.72 -10.96 23.02
CA MET A 364 5.57 -10.71 21.85
C MET A 364 7.04 -10.55 22.24
N LEU A 365 7.35 -9.74 23.27
CA LEU A 365 8.71 -9.50 23.77
C LEU A 365 9.35 -10.74 24.41
N LYS A 366 8.57 -11.70 24.90
CA LYS A 366 9.09 -13.01 25.33
C LYS A 366 9.60 -13.84 24.15
N VAL A 367 9.04 -13.67 22.95
CA VAL A 367 9.49 -14.35 21.74
C VAL A 367 10.72 -13.66 21.15
N ASP A 368 10.68 -12.33 21.06
CA ASP A 368 11.76 -11.50 20.53
C ASP A 368 11.89 -10.22 21.37
N PRO A 369 12.92 -10.13 22.25
CA PRO A 369 13.10 -8.94 23.09
C PRO A 369 13.64 -7.72 22.35
N GLU A 370 14.01 -7.84 21.07
CA GLU A 370 14.53 -6.74 20.25
C GLU A 370 13.44 -6.04 19.44
N LEU A 371 12.16 -6.36 19.66
CA LEU A 371 11.06 -5.70 18.97
C LEU A 371 10.96 -4.21 19.34
N THR A 372 10.68 -3.38 18.37
CA THR A 372 10.21 -2.01 18.59
C THR A 372 8.69 -2.00 18.49
N ILE A 373 8.04 -1.75 19.62
CA ILE A 373 6.58 -1.77 19.72
C ILE A 373 6.06 -0.34 19.75
N VAL A 374 5.02 -0.08 18.94
CA VAL A 374 4.29 1.18 18.85
C VAL A 374 2.94 1.02 19.54
N ALA A 375 2.66 1.84 20.55
CA ALA A 375 1.34 1.92 21.15
C ALA A 375 0.41 2.74 20.25
N SER A 376 -0.83 2.28 20.05
CA SER A 376 -1.84 3.05 19.34
C SER A 376 -2.22 4.31 20.13
N GLY A 377 -2.61 5.35 19.41
CA GLY A 377 -3.07 6.62 20.00
C GLY A 377 -3.04 7.70 18.94
N PRO A 378 -3.99 7.69 17.98
CA PRO A 378 -3.90 8.49 16.75
C PRO A 378 -3.88 9.99 17.01
N TYR A 379 -4.45 10.44 18.14
CA TYR A 379 -4.46 11.84 18.55
C TYR A 379 -4.09 11.94 20.03
N PRO A 380 -2.81 11.73 20.40
CA PRO A 380 -2.39 11.68 21.79
C PRO A 380 -2.64 13.03 22.47
N ASN A 381 -3.66 13.06 23.32
CA ASN A 381 -3.96 14.15 24.23
C ASN A 381 -3.44 13.84 25.63
N LYS A 382 -3.55 14.81 26.56
CA LYS A 382 -3.06 14.65 27.91
C LYS A 382 -3.59 13.38 28.59
N ASN A 383 -4.88 13.06 28.43
CA ASN A 383 -5.49 11.87 29.03
C ASN A 383 -4.88 10.58 28.44
N TRP A 384 -4.68 10.53 27.12
CA TRP A 384 -4.06 9.39 26.46
C TRP A 384 -2.60 9.21 26.89
N ILE A 385 -1.85 10.32 26.97
CA ILE A 385 -0.44 10.30 27.39
C ILE A 385 -0.29 9.79 28.83
N GLU A 386 -1.11 10.27 29.75
CA GLU A 386 -1.03 9.89 31.17
C GLU A 386 -1.49 8.44 31.43
N ASN A 387 -2.52 7.96 30.73
CA ASN A 387 -3.17 6.69 31.03
C ASN A 387 -2.87 5.56 30.03
N SER A 388 -2.11 5.85 28.97
CA SER A 388 -1.66 4.86 28.00
C SER A 388 -0.18 4.98 27.67
N ALA A 389 0.28 6.08 27.07
CA ALA A 389 1.66 6.19 26.60
C ALA A 389 2.68 6.03 27.74
N LYS A 390 2.51 6.72 28.87
CA LYS A 390 3.41 6.61 30.00
C LYS A 390 3.39 5.21 30.67
N PRO A 391 2.21 4.62 30.96
CA PRO A 391 2.15 3.25 31.48
C PRO A 391 2.78 2.20 30.58
N LEU A 392 2.75 2.37 29.25
CA LEU A 392 3.31 1.41 28.29
C LEU A 392 4.77 1.69 27.89
N ALA A 393 5.37 2.79 28.36
CA ALA A 393 6.68 3.23 27.90
C ALA A 393 7.82 2.24 28.15
N ASP A 394 7.66 1.33 29.11
CA ASP A 394 8.60 0.25 29.42
C ASP A 394 8.62 -0.87 28.37
N ILE A 395 7.54 -1.06 27.63
CA ILE A 395 7.37 -2.14 26.65
C ILE A 395 7.02 -1.65 25.24
N ALA A 396 6.46 -0.45 25.11
CA ALA A 396 6.11 0.20 23.86
C ALA A 396 6.58 1.67 23.86
N PRO A 397 7.89 1.90 23.63
CA PRO A 397 8.52 3.21 23.80
C PRO A 397 8.20 4.20 22.68
N VAL A 398 7.26 3.87 21.78
CA VAL A 398 6.82 4.73 20.68
C VAL A 398 5.31 4.83 20.69
N ILE A 399 4.78 6.02 20.42
CA ILE A 399 3.33 6.26 20.31
C ILE A 399 2.97 6.65 18.87
N SER A 400 1.88 6.07 18.37
CA SER A 400 1.29 6.40 17.08
C SER A 400 0.69 7.81 17.08
N TYR A 401 0.81 8.52 15.95
CA TYR A 401 0.20 9.80 15.68
C TYR A 401 -0.33 9.81 14.25
N HIS A 402 -1.63 10.05 14.09
CA HIS A 402 -2.29 10.16 12.78
C HIS A 402 -2.78 11.57 12.56
N ARG A 403 -2.69 12.04 11.33
CA ARG A 403 -3.26 13.31 10.96
C ARG A 403 -3.58 13.40 9.48
N TYR A 404 -4.81 13.78 9.22
CA TYR A 404 -5.31 14.15 7.90
C TYR A 404 -5.71 15.62 7.92
N ASP A 405 -5.34 16.33 6.86
CA ASP A 405 -5.56 17.76 6.76
C ASP A 405 -6.56 18.09 5.65
N HIS A 406 -7.04 19.32 5.62
CA HIS A 406 -7.89 19.86 4.56
C HIS A 406 -9.17 19.05 4.32
N TRP A 407 -10.13 19.15 5.22
CA TRP A 407 -11.40 18.37 5.25
C TRP A 407 -12.43 18.80 4.19
N GLN A 408 -11.99 19.18 2.98
CA GLN A 408 -12.87 19.52 1.86
C GLN A 408 -12.94 18.37 0.87
N ALA A 409 -14.16 17.91 0.56
CA ALA A 409 -14.38 16.82 -0.40
C ALA A 409 -14.19 17.25 -1.86
N PHE A 410 -14.46 18.54 -2.15
CA PHE A 410 -14.41 19.08 -3.50
C PHE A 410 -13.49 20.29 -3.56
N TYR A 411 -12.68 20.36 -4.60
CA TYR A 411 -11.79 21.47 -4.88
C TYR A 411 -12.38 22.36 -5.98
N ASP A 412 -12.25 23.67 -5.80
CA ASP A 412 -12.74 24.65 -6.76
C ASP A 412 -11.59 25.19 -7.62
N TYR A 413 -11.55 24.75 -8.86
CA TYR A 413 -10.62 25.20 -9.89
C TYR A 413 -11.29 26.11 -10.93
N SER A 414 -12.49 26.65 -10.65
CA SER A 414 -13.29 27.38 -11.63
C SER A 414 -12.70 28.70 -12.10
N THR A 415 -11.87 29.32 -11.25
CA THR A 415 -11.15 30.55 -11.59
C THR A 415 -9.70 30.49 -11.09
N PRO A 416 -8.80 31.35 -11.64
CA PRO A 416 -7.43 31.48 -11.11
C PRO A 416 -7.40 31.86 -9.62
N GLU A 417 -8.35 32.69 -9.17
CA GLU A 417 -8.43 33.15 -7.79
C GLU A 417 -8.85 32.05 -6.83
N THR A 418 -9.86 31.23 -7.20
CA THR A 418 -10.29 30.08 -6.37
C THR A 418 -9.20 29.01 -6.33
N THR A 419 -8.53 28.76 -7.44
CA THR A 419 -7.35 27.87 -7.51
C THR A 419 -6.24 28.37 -6.59
N ALA A 420 -5.89 29.65 -6.65
CA ALA A 420 -4.87 30.23 -5.77
C ALA A 420 -5.27 30.18 -4.28
N ALA A 421 -6.55 30.41 -3.97
CA ALA A 421 -7.06 30.26 -2.61
C ALA A 421 -6.92 28.83 -2.10
N LEU A 422 -7.29 27.81 -2.89
CA LEU A 422 -7.12 26.41 -2.56
C LEU A 422 -5.65 26.06 -2.25
N PHE A 423 -4.72 26.44 -3.13
CA PHE A 423 -3.28 26.17 -2.92
C PHE A 423 -2.76 26.84 -1.64
N ASN A 424 -3.18 28.06 -1.36
CA ASN A 424 -2.82 28.78 -0.14
C ASN A 424 -3.41 28.11 1.12
N GLU A 425 -4.64 27.60 1.05
CA GLU A 425 -5.28 26.88 2.15
C GLU A 425 -4.56 25.57 2.44
N VAL A 426 -4.30 24.74 1.43
CA VAL A 426 -3.56 23.48 1.58
C VAL A 426 -2.13 23.72 2.10
N SER A 427 -1.46 24.78 1.62
CA SER A 427 -0.14 25.17 2.14
C SER A 427 -0.20 25.54 3.63
N ARG A 428 -1.22 26.25 4.07
CA ARG A 428 -1.44 26.63 5.48
C ARG A 428 -1.82 25.43 6.34
N ASP A 429 -2.57 24.48 5.79
CA ASP A 429 -2.92 23.24 6.49
C ASP A 429 -1.70 22.36 6.75
N ALA A 430 -0.73 22.30 5.82
CA ALA A 430 0.56 21.68 6.06
C ALA A 430 1.34 22.36 7.19
N ASP A 431 1.34 23.71 7.26
CA ASP A 431 1.96 24.43 8.38
C ASP A 431 1.28 24.11 9.72
N ASN A 432 -0.06 24.02 9.71
CA ASN A 432 -0.86 23.65 10.87
C ASN A 432 -0.56 22.21 11.33
N ALA A 433 -0.36 21.27 10.40
CA ALA A 433 0.02 19.90 10.69
C ALA A 433 1.38 19.81 11.39
N LEU A 434 2.37 20.51 10.84
CA LEU A 434 3.73 20.55 11.44
C LEU A 434 3.74 21.25 12.80
N ALA A 435 2.95 22.31 12.98
CA ALA A 435 2.77 22.95 14.27
C ALA A 435 2.07 22.04 15.28
N ALA A 436 1.09 21.23 14.84
CA ALA A 436 0.42 20.27 15.70
C ALA A 436 1.36 19.14 16.15
N LEU A 437 2.24 18.66 15.26
CA LEU A 437 3.28 17.68 15.62
C LEU A 437 4.22 18.24 16.71
N LYS A 438 4.66 19.49 16.60
CA LYS A 438 5.48 20.16 17.64
C LYS A 438 4.75 20.22 18.98
N ARG A 439 3.48 20.64 18.98
CA ARG A 439 2.65 20.65 20.20
C ARG A 439 2.44 19.24 20.79
N CYS A 440 2.33 18.22 19.94
CA CYS A 440 2.27 16.83 20.39
C CYS A 440 3.57 16.45 21.10
N ARG A 441 4.72 16.77 20.51
CA ARG A 441 6.04 16.50 21.12
C ARG A 441 6.21 17.16 22.50
N GLU A 442 5.71 18.38 22.68
CA GLU A 442 5.77 19.10 23.97
C GLU A 442 5.00 18.37 25.08
N GLN A 443 3.98 17.59 24.74
CA GLN A 443 3.16 16.84 25.70
C GLN A 443 3.67 15.42 25.95
N VAL A 444 4.29 14.79 24.94
CA VAL A 444 4.79 13.42 25.02
C VAL A 444 6.16 13.44 25.76
N PRO A 445 6.40 12.59 26.78
CA PRO A 445 7.70 12.50 27.46
C PRO A 445 8.85 12.27 26.50
N ALA A 446 10.03 12.83 26.81
CA ALA A 446 11.20 12.78 25.93
C ALA A 446 11.69 11.35 25.63
N ASN A 447 11.48 10.41 26.55
CA ASN A 447 11.83 9.00 26.39
C ASN A 447 10.82 8.19 25.54
N ILE A 448 9.72 8.82 25.07
CA ILE A 448 8.75 8.19 24.18
C ILE A 448 8.88 8.81 22.79
N GLY A 449 9.16 7.98 21.78
CA GLY A 449 9.20 8.38 20.39
C GLY A 449 7.82 8.58 19.79
N ILE A 450 7.75 9.24 18.64
CA ILE A 450 6.52 9.44 17.87
C ILE A 450 6.64 8.70 16.54
N SER A 451 5.66 7.83 16.25
CA SER A 451 5.40 7.26 14.94
C SER A 451 4.31 8.08 14.26
N TYR A 452 4.66 8.86 13.25
CA TYR A 452 3.67 9.58 12.43
C TYR A 452 3.21 8.66 11.31
N ASP A 453 2.48 7.61 11.68
CA ASP A 453 2.26 6.43 10.85
C ASP A 453 1.00 6.47 9.98
N GLU A 454 0.24 7.60 10.02
CA GLU A 454 -0.73 7.95 8.98
C GLU A 454 -0.76 9.45 8.75
N TRP A 455 -0.57 9.87 7.49
CA TRP A 455 -0.73 11.26 7.07
C TRP A 455 -1.12 11.37 5.60
N ASN A 456 -2.06 12.25 5.31
CA ASN A 456 -2.47 12.65 3.96
C ASN A 456 -3.44 13.84 4.06
N LEU A 457 -3.89 14.35 2.92
CA LEU A 457 -5.10 15.16 2.84
C LEU A 457 -6.34 14.30 3.05
N TRP A 458 -7.37 14.84 3.70
CA TRP A 458 -8.62 14.12 3.90
C TRP A 458 -9.33 13.88 2.57
N TYR A 459 -10.08 12.80 2.42
CA TYR A 459 -10.71 12.33 1.19
C TYR A 459 -9.75 11.96 0.04
N ALA A 460 -8.46 11.79 0.28
CA ALA A 460 -7.49 11.32 -0.70
C ALA A 460 -7.94 10.05 -1.45
N TRP A 461 -8.62 9.15 -0.75
CA TRP A 461 -9.13 7.90 -1.28
C TRP A 461 -10.39 8.00 -2.16
N TYR A 462 -11.04 9.18 -2.23
CA TYR A 462 -12.23 9.43 -3.06
C TYR A 462 -12.00 10.50 -4.13
N ARG A 463 -10.84 11.12 -4.11
CA ARG A 463 -10.53 12.22 -5.02
C ARG A 463 -9.37 11.85 -5.93
N THR A 464 -9.51 12.14 -7.22
CA THR A 464 -8.38 12.09 -8.14
C THR A 464 -7.40 13.19 -7.76
N GLU A 465 -6.13 12.84 -7.62
CA GLU A 465 -5.06 13.74 -7.27
C GLU A 465 -4.79 14.80 -8.34
N GLY A 466 -4.16 15.90 -7.93
CA GLY A 466 -3.67 16.98 -8.77
C GLY A 466 -2.32 17.49 -8.26
N ILE A 467 -1.95 18.66 -8.70
CA ILE A 467 -0.65 19.28 -8.37
C ILE A 467 -0.58 19.71 -6.90
N VAL A 468 -1.69 20.17 -6.34
CA VAL A 468 -1.75 20.65 -4.96
C VAL A 468 -1.39 19.59 -3.93
N GLU A 469 -1.77 18.32 -4.19
CA GLU A 469 -1.41 17.17 -3.36
C GLU A 469 0.11 16.90 -3.39
N GLY A 470 0.72 17.01 -4.57
CA GLY A 470 2.17 16.87 -4.73
C GLY A 470 2.96 17.96 -3.98
N LEU A 471 2.46 19.20 -3.99
CA LEU A 471 3.06 20.30 -3.22
C LEU A 471 2.85 20.10 -1.72
N TYR A 472 1.67 19.64 -1.29
CA TYR A 472 1.43 19.27 0.11
C TYR A 472 2.42 18.23 0.59
N ALA A 473 2.60 17.16 -0.19
CA ALA A 473 3.56 16.10 0.13
C ALA A 473 5.00 16.64 0.25
N ALA A 474 5.44 17.47 -0.71
CA ALA A 474 6.76 18.10 -0.67
C ALA A 474 6.96 18.95 0.60
N LYS A 475 5.96 19.76 0.97
CA LYS A 475 6.00 20.61 2.15
C LYS A 475 6.02 19.81 3.44
N MET A 476 5.22 18.75 3.53
CA MET A 476 5.21 17.85 4.69
C MET A 476 6.54 17.12 4.84
N ILE A 477 7.09 16.54 3.77
CA ILE A 477 8.39 15.86 3.77
C ILE A 477 9.51 16.82 4.19
N ASN A 478 9.54 18.04 3.63
CA ASN A 478 10.47 19.08 4.06
C ASN A 478 10.33 19.36 5.56
N GLY A 479 9.10 19.48 6.04
CA GLY A 479 8.80 19.70 7.45
C GLY A 479 9.27 18.55 8.35
N PHE A 480 9.07 17.30 7.94
CA PHE A 480 9.59 16.14 8.65
C PHE A 480 11.11 16.14 8.71
N MET A 481 11.79 16.36 7.57
CA MET A 481 13.24 16.44 7.51
C MET A 481 13.86 17.54 8.40
N ARG A 482 13.15 18.67 8.54
CA ARG A 482 13.61 19.76 9.40
C ARG A 482 13.40 19.51 10.89
N ASN A 483 12.47 18.65 11.25
CA ASN A 483 11.98 18.54 12.62
C ASN A 483 12.07 17.13 13.22
N TRP A 484 12.54 16.12 12.48
CA TRP A 484 12.47 14.73 12.92
C TRP A 484 13.16 14.48 14.27
N GLU A 485 14.38 15.05 14.49
CA GLU A 485 15.09 14.95 15.76
C GLU A 485 14.35 15.70 16.87
N ALA A 486 14.02 16.96 16.64
CA ALA A 486 13.36 17.81 17.63
C ALA A 486 11.98 17.29 18.03
N CYS A 487 11.25 16.66 17.10
CA CYS A 487 9.95 16.04 17.37
C CYS A 487 10.06 14.59 17.86
N GLY A 488 11.25 13.99 17.87
CA GLY A 488 11.45 12.59 18.29
C GLY A 488 10.72 11.61 17.37
N LEU A 489 10.67 11.91 16.06
CA LEU A 489 10.08 11.02 15.08
C LEU A 489 10.92 9.75 14.95
N LYS A 490 10.27 8.60 14.98
CA LYS A 490 10.85 7.28 14.77
C LYS A 490 10.44 6.68 13.45
N PHE A 491 9.20 6.91 13.02
CA PHE A 491 8.63 6.43 11.77
C PHE A 491 7.71 7.50 11.21
N VAL A 492 7.61 7.56 9.87
CA VAL A 492 6.65 8.40 9.15
C VAL A 492 6.10 7.57 8.00
N CYS A 493 4.79 7.27 7.98
CA CYS A 493 4.17 6.45 6.94
C CYS A 493 3.02 7.20 6.28
N TYR A 494 3.12 7.38 4.96
CA TYR A 494 2.06 7.97 4.16
C TYR A 494 0.87 7.01 4.02
N PHE A 495 -0.34 7.52 4.13
CA PHE A 495 -1.55 6.72 3.99
C PHE A 495 -2.35 7.15 2.75
N GLN A 496 -2.34 6.35 1.69
CA GLN A 496 -1.42 5.24 1.40
C GLN A 496 -0.97 5.33 -0.05
N ALA A 497 0.14 4.68 -0.38
CA ALA A 497 0.78 4.90 -1.68
C ALA A 497 -0.08 4.48 -2.87
N VAL A 498 -0.63 3.26 -2.84
CA VAL A 498 -1.25 2.62 -4.01
C VAL A 498 -2.72 3.01 -4.13
N ASN A 499 -3.09 3.60 -5.25
CA ASN A 499 -4.43 4.10 -5.57
C ASN A 499 -5.02 5.14 -4.60
N GLU A 500 -4.21 5.65 -3.68
CA GLU A 500 -4.58 6.73 -2.78
C GLU A 500 -3.52 7.84 -2.82
N GLN A 501 -3.26 8.32 -4.01
CA GLN A 501 -2.57 9.54 -4.42
C GLN A 501 -1.05 9.47 -4.65
N ALA A 502 -0.29 8.40 -4.35
CA ALA A 502 1.14 8.39 -4.73
C ALA A 502 1.42 7.56 -6.01
N ILE A 503 0.75 6.44 -6.17
CA ILE A 503 0.86 5.54 -7.31
C ILE A 503 -0.54 5.26 -7.85
N ASN A 504 -0.80 5.65 -9.07
CA ASN A 504 -2.06 5.33 -9.75
C ASN A 504 -1.90 4.04 -10.54
N VAL A 505 -2.86 3.12 -10.40
CA VAL A 505 -2.86 1.81 -11.03
C VAL A 505 -4.02 1.71 -12.01
N THR A 506 -3.70 1.48 -13.27
CA THR A 506 -4.66 1.22 -14.34
C THR A 506 -4.68 -0.28 -14.67
N PRO A 507 -5.64 -0.78 -15.45
CA PRO A 507 -5.65 -2.18 -15.88
C PRO A 507 -4.37 -2.65 -16.58
N PHE A 508 -3.59 -1.74 -17.20
CA PHE A 508 -2.45 -2.10 -18.03
C PHE A 508 -1.10 -1.64 -17.50
N GLU A 509 -1.08 -0.60 -16.67
CA GLU A 509 0.15 0.02 -16.17
C GLU A 509 -0.07 0.70 -14.82
N SER A 510 0.99 1.03 -14.13
CA SER A 510 0.99 1.95 -13.01
C SER A 510 1.98 3.09 -13.22
N HIS A 511 1.73 4.23 -12.59
CA HIS A 511 2.61 5.40 -12.70
C HIS A 511 2.57 6.25 -11.43
N LEU A 512 3.63 7.04 -11.23
CA LEU A 512 3.69 8.02 -10.17
C LEU A 512 2.76 9.20 -10.48
N THR A 513 2.04 9.63 -9.47
CA THR A 513 1.24 10.85 -9.47
C THR A 513 2.09 12.05 -9.06
N SER A 514 1.49 13.21 -8.88
CA SER A 514 2.18 14.40 -8.35
C SER A 514 2.78 14.15 -6.95
N VAL A 515 2.10 13.37 -6.11
CA VAL A 515 2.59 12.97 -4.77
C VAL A 515 3.77 12.01 -4.88
N GLY A 516 3.64 10.98 -5.73
CA GLY A 516 4.73 10.04 -5.97
C GLY A 516 5.98 10.71 -6.55
N GLU A 517 5.80 11.66 -7.47
CA GLU A 517 6.89 12.46 -8.03
C GLU A 517 7.59 13.32 -6.96
N ALA A 518 6.82 13.94 -6.05
CA ALA A 518 7.38 14.66 -4.93
C ALA A 518 8.21 13.72 -4.02
N MET A 519 7.68 12.56 -3.64
CA MET A 519 8.41 11.58 -2.82
C MET A 519 9.71 11.15 -3.51
N ARG A 520 9.64 10.78 -4.81
CA ARG A 520 10.80 10.38 -5.62
C ARG A 520 11.88 11.47 -5.65
N LEU A 521 11.48 12.72 -5.81
CA LEU A 521 12.40 13.86 -5.84
C LEU A 521 13.07 14.06 -4.47
N TRP A 522 12.27 14.11 -3.41
CA TRP A 522 12.72 14.47 -2.06
C TRP A 522 13.50 13.36 -1.36
N LYS A 523 13.34 12.08 -1.75
CA LYS A 523 14.17 10.98 -1.20
C LYS A 523 15.66 11.15 -1.45
N GLY A 524 16.05 11.98 -2.40
CA GLY A 524 17.46 12.28 -2.69
C GLY A 524 18.26 12.88 -1.52
N HIS A 525 17.58 13.31 -0.44
CA HIS A 525 18.20 13.78 0.80
C HIS A 525 18.57 12.68 1.79
N VAL A 526 18.04 11.47 1.63
CA VAL A 526 18.27 10.35 2.56
C VAL A 526 19.78 10.03 2.66
N GLY A 527 20.29 9.92 3.89
CA GLY A 527 21.71 9.71 4.17
C GLY A 527 22.57 10.97 4.07
N GLY A 528 22.05 12.07 3.56
CA GLY A 528 22.73 13.37 3.55
C GLY A 528 22.56 14.12 4.86
N VAL A 529 23.56 14.86 5.28
CA VAL A 529 23.54 15.71 6.48
C VAL A 529 22.99 17.09 6.12
N PRO A 530 22.01 17.64 6.87
CA PRO A 530 21.51 19.00 6.63
C PRO A 530 22.63 20.03 6.60
N ALA A 531 22.78 20.74 5.48
CA ALA A 531 23.84 21.72 5.31
C ALA A 531 23.62 22.95 6.19
N ASP A 532 24.73 23.56 6.66
CA ASP A 532 24.67 24.86 7.30
C ASP A 532 24.54 25.95 6.23
N VAL A 533 23.32 26.40 6.02
CA VAL A 533 22.97 27.48 5.11
C VAL A 533 22.23 28.53 5.92
N SER A 534 22.85 29.70 6.09
CA SER A 534 22.17 30.86 6.71
C SER A 534 21.01 31.29 5.82
N ASP A 535 19.88 31.64 6.43
CA ASP A 535 18.68 32.15 5.76
C ASP A 535 18.10 31.23 4.67
N LEU A 536 18.23 29.90 4.87
CA LEU A 536 17.63 28.92 3.96
C LEU A 536 16.11 29.11 3.91
N PRO A 537 15.54 29.38 2.72
CA PRO A 537 14.09 29.54 2.57
C PRO A 537 13.32 28.34 3.11
N ALA A 538 12.12 28.58 3.64
CA ALA A 538 11.27 27.52 4.22
C ALA A 538 10.86 26.47 3.18
N ASP A 539 10.79 26.84 1.91
CA ASP A 539 10.42 26.04 0.75
C ASP A 539 11.62 25.49 -0.04
N ALA A 540 12.79 25.46 0.60
CA ALA A 540 14.00 24.79 0.12
C ALA A 540 14.55 23.85 1.19
N PHE A 541 15.27 22.81 0.79
CA PHE A 541 16.05 21.96 1.69
C PHE A 541 17.41 21.62 1.07
N VAL A 542 18.43 21.50 1.90
CA VAL A 542 19.80 21.29 1.41
C VAL A 542 20.50 20.27 2.30
N THR A 543 21.13 19.28 1.68
CA THR A 543 21.98 18.30 2.38
C THR A 543 23.32 18.15 1.67
N ASP A 544 24.35 17.90 2.47
CA ASP A 544 25.66 17.46 2.00
C ASP A 544 25.74 15.93 2.09
N SER A 545 25.98 15.29 0.96
CA SER A 545 26.05 13.83 0.83
C SER A 545 27.45 13.32 1.19
N PRO A 546 27.59 12.04 1.65
CA PRO A 546 28.90 11.45 1.99
C PRO A 546 29.91 11.45 0.83
N ASP A 547 29.46 11.45 -0.42
CA ASP A 547 30.29 11.53 -1.62
C ASP A 547 30.84 12.95 -1.90
N GLY A 548 30.55 13.91 -1.03
CA GLY A 548 30.95 15.31 -1.16
C GLY A 548 30.03 16.15 -2.06
N SER A 549 28.99 15.57 -2.68
CA SER A 549 27.99 16.34 -3.42
C SER A 549 27.03 17.06 -2.47
N ARG A 550 26.34 18.09 -2.98
CA ARG A 550 25.25 18.80 -2.29
C ARG A 550 23.96 18.56 -3.05
N TYR A 551 22.92 18.14 -2.34
CA TYR A 551 21.59 17.97 -2.91
C TYR A 551 20.66 19.05 -2.36
N MET A 552 19.88 19.66 -3.24
CA MET A 552 18.98 20.76 -2.95
C MET A 552 17.63 20.49 -3.57
N THR A 553 16.55 20.68 -2.83
CA THR A 553 15.18 20.61 -3.35
C THR A 553 14.43 21.90 -3.04
N PHE A 554 13.46 22.18 -3.89
CA PHE A 554 12.67 23.41 -3.87
C PHE A 554 11.24 23.11 -4.25
N TYR A 555 10.29 23.89 -3.70
CA TYR A 555 8.92 23.94 -4.18
C TYR A 555 8.39 25.37 -4.22
N ASN A 556 7.42 25.60 -5.09
CA ASN A 556 6.72 26.88 -5.22
C ASN A 556 5.22 26.64 -5.17
N PHE A 557 4.54 27.05 -4.10
CA PHE A 557 3.09 26.92 -3.94
C PHE A 557 2.30 27.99 -4.69
N SER A 558 2.93 29.08 -5.15
CA SER A 558 2.25 30.11 -5.90
C SER A 558 1.74 29.58 -7.24
N THR A 559 0.47 29.77 -7.52
CA THR A 559 -0.14 29.49 -8.82
C THR A 559 -0.05 30.68 -9.78
N MET A 560 0.43 31.84 -9.30
CA MET A 560 0.43 33.12 -10.04
C MET A 560 1.84 33.57 -10.39
N GLU A 561 2.84 33.28 -9.58
CA GLU A 561 4.17 33.84 -9.68
C GLU A 561 5.28 32.79 -9.68
N SER A 562 6.31 33.04 -10.46
CA SER A 562 7.56 32.28 -10.40
C SER A 562 8.38 32.74 -9.18
N LYS A 563 9.20 31.83 -8.64
CA LYS A 563 10.06 32.06 -7.48
C LYS A 563 11.52 31.79 -7.80
N THR A 564 12.39 32.73 -7.45
CA THR A 564 13.83 32.58 -7.60
C THR A 564 14.45 32.16 -6.27
N PHE A 565 15.27 31.13 -6.31
CA PHE A 565 16.07 30.65 -5.19
C PHE A 565 17.55 30.91 -5.47
N ARG A 566 18.26 31.46 -4.49
CA ARG A 566 19.69 31.69 -4.53
C ARG A 566 20.33 31.01 -3.32
N ILE A 567 20.99 29.87 -3.56
CA ILE A 567 21.48 28.97 -2.51
C ILE A 567 22.98 28.80 -2.61
N PRO A 568 23.74 28.87 -1.48
CA PRO A 568 25.16 28.64 -1.49
C PRO A 568 25.49 27.19 -1.82
N THR A 569 26.41 27.00 -2.74
CA THR A 569 26.84 25.68 -3.21
C THR A 569 27.92 25.03 -2.35
N GLY A 570 28.54 25.81 -1.46
CA GLY A 570 29.67 25.35 -0.65
C GLY A 570 30.90 25.01 -1.50
N GLY A 571 31.17 25.85 -2.51
CA GLY A 571 32.29 25.70 -3.43
C GLY A 571 32.14 24.60 -4.50
N ARG A 572 30.89 24.12 -4.71
CA ARG A 572 30.55 23.17 -5.77
C ARG A 572 30.01 23.91 -6.99
N ASN A 573 30.55 23.64 -8.17
CA ASN A 573 30.23 24.40 -9.37
C ASN A 573 29.87 23.55 -10.59
N LYS A 574 29.73 22.23 -10.40
CA LYS A 574 29.36 21.28 -11.44
C LYS A 574 28.01 20.67 -11.13
N VAL A 575 27.06 20.80 -12.05
CA VAL A 575 25.78 20.10 -11.96
C VAL A 575 25.97 18.63 -12.25
N VAL A 576 25.51 17.77 -11.33
CA VAL A 576 25.47 16.31 -11.47
C VAL A 576 24.10 15.89 -12.00
N THR A 577 23.02 16.37 -11.36
CA THR A 577 21.64 16.22 -11.80
C THR A 577 20.87 17.49 -11.53
N ALA A 578 19.95 17.83 -12.42
CA ALA A 578 19.04 18.96 -12.21
C ALA A 578 17.71 18.64 -12.90
N GLU A 579 16.67 18.47 -12.10
CA GLU A 579 15.33 18.08 -12.56
C GLU A 579 14.29 19.09 -12.07
N LEU A 580 13.39 19.45 -12.97
CA LEU A 580 12.22 20.29 -12.74
C LEU A 580 10.96 19.44 -12.91
N LEU A 581 10.10 19.45 -11.93
CA LEU A 581 8.73 18.94 -11.99
C LEU A 581 7.81 20.11 -12.36
N LEU A 582 7.45 20.18 -13.63
CA LEU A 582 6.61 21.25 -14.17
C LEU A 582 5.17 20.75 -14.33
N PRO A 583 4.16 21.42 -13.76
CA PRO A 583 2.77 21.02 -13.90
C PRO A 583 2.29 21.20 -15.36
N ASN A 584 1.51 20.23 -15.85
CA ASN A 584 0.84 20.34 -17.17
C ASN A 584 -0.54 21.03 -17.09
N GLY A 585 -0.96 21.43 -15.92
CA GLY A 585 -2.17 22.13 -15.52
C GLY A 585 -2.26 22.16 -14.00
N LEU A 586 -3.29 22.74 -13.41
CA LEU A 586 -3.44 22.85 -11.96
C LEU A 586 -4.63 22.07 -11.42
N GLU A 587 -5.55 21.66 -12.30
CA GLU A 587 -6.80 20.99 -11.95
C GLU A 587 -6.57 19.53 -11.52
N THR A 588 -7.61 18.95 -11.01
CA THR A 588 -7.67 17.49 -10.71
C THR A 588 -7.27 16.65 -11.93
N GLY A 589 -6.40 15.68 -11.71
CA GLY A 589 -5.86 14.80 -12.75
C GLY A 589 -4.64 15.36 -13.50
N CYS A 590 -4.26 16.62 -13.28
CA CYS A 590 -3.02 17.18 -13.80
C CYS A 590 -1.81 16.58 -13.10
N ARG A 591 -0.69 16.48 -13.84
CA ARG A 591 0.53 15.79 -13.40
C ARG A 591 1.76 16.67 -13.60
N TYR A 592 2.83 16.29 -12.94
CA TYR A 592 4.14 16.82 -13.24
C TYR A 592 4.73 16.17 -14.49
N GLU A 593 5.32 17.01 -15.34
CA GLU A 593 6.24 16.60 -16.38
C GLU A 593 7.66 16.79 -15.88
N ARG A 594 8.51 15.78 -16.03
CA ARG A 594 9.93 15.86 -15.70
C ARG A 594 10.66 16.63 -16.83
N LYS A 595 11.32 17.71 -16.47
CA LYS A 595 12.09 18.54 -17.39
C LYS A 595 13.49 18.77 -16.83
N PRO A 596 14.50 19.06 -17.67
CA PRO A 596 15.76 19.59 -17.19
C PRO A 596 15.54 20.89 -16.42
N CYS A 597 16.19 21.04 -15.27
CA CYS A 597 16.20 22.31 -14.51
C CYS A 597 17.40 23.15 -14.93
N GLU A 598 17.16 24.39 -15.29
CA GLU A 598 18.25 25.35 -15.56
C GLU A 598 18.86 25.81 -14.23
N VAL A 599 20.18 25.67 -14.12
CA VAL A 599 20.96 26.08 -12.94
C VAL A 599 21.99 27.12 -13.38
N LYS A 600 21.93 28.33 -12.81
CA LYS A 600 22.92 29.37 -13.03
C LYS A 600 23.85 29.47 -11.82
N PHE A 601 25.15 29.55 -12.05
CA PHE A 601 26.12 29.80 -11.00
C PHE A 601 26.52 31.27 -10.96
N ASP A 602 26.51 31.85 -9.76
CA ASP A 602 26.99 33.19 -9.46
C ASP A 602 27.92 33.12 -8.25
N GLY A 603 29.23 33.00 -8.51
CA GLY A 603 30.23 32.75 -7.49
C GLY A 603 29.97 31.44 -6.75
N ASP A 604 29.86 31.51 -5.43
CA ASP A 604 29.55 30.34 -4.57
C ASP A 604 28.05 30.02 -4.46
N PHE A 605 27.21 30.64 -5.29
CA PHE A 605 25.77 30.42 -5.28
C PHE A 605 25.30 29.75 -6.56
N CYS A 606 24.26 28.93 -6.45
CA CYS A 606 23.40 28.58 -7.57
C CYS A 606 22.08 29.34 -7.51
N GLU A 607 21.59 29.74 -8.67
CA GLU A 607 20.30 30.38 -8.86
C GLU A 607 19.38 29.46 -9.66
N ILE A 608 18.16 29.27 -9.18
CA ILE A 608 17.13 28.43 -9.76
C ILE A 608 15.83 29.20 -9.76
N VAL A 609 15.16 29.22 -10.92
CA VAL A 609 13.85 29.85 -11.06
C VAL A 609 12.79 28.76 -11.20
N LEU A 610 11.88 28.68 -10.22
CA LEU A 610 10.72 27.79 -10.28
C LEU A 610 9.52 28.53 -10.86
N ALA A 611 8.90 27.91 -11.85
CA ALA A 611 7.59 28.31 -12.34
C ALA A 611 6.51 28.15 -11.24
N GLN A 612 5.29 28.58 -11.54
CA GLN A 612 4.13 28.39 -10.68
C GLN A 612 3.92 26.91 -10.37
N ALA A 613 3.52 26.60 -9.15
CA ALA A 613 3.13 25.28 -8.67
C ALA A 613 4.13 24.15 -9.00
N SER A 614 5.43 24.47 -9.11
CA SER A 614 6.47 23.54 -9.53
C SER A 614 7.42 23.12 -8.40
N GLN A 615 8.22 22.08 -8.64
CA GLN A 615 9.27 21.58 -7.74
C GLN A 615 10.56 21.38 -8.53
N ALA A 616 11.71 21.44 -7.86
CA ALA A 616 12.97 21.06 -8.47
C ALA A 616 13.88 20.33 -7.48
N GLY A 617 14.74 19.45 -8.02
CA GLY A 617 15.85 18.83 -7.31
C GLY A 617 17.15 18.99 -8.08
N VAL A 618 18.19 19.47 -7.39
CA VAL A 618 19.50 19.78 -8.00
C VAL A 618 20.60 19.18 -7.15
N ARG A 619 21.49 18.41 -7.80
CA ARG A 619 22.72 17.89 -7.19
C ARG A 619 23.92 18.55 -7.84
N VAL A 620 24.79 19.11 -7.01
CA VAL A 620 26.04 19.73 -7.45
C VAL A 620 27.25 19.08 -6.79
N ALA A 621 28.36 19.03 -7.50
CA ALA A 621 29.64 18.53 -7.04
C ALA A 621 30.78 19.55 -7.33
N LYS A 622 32.00 19.25 -6.86
CA LYS A 622 33.20 20.05 -7.13
C LYS A 622 33.64 19.90 -8.58
#